data_068d306ee30c7d4facfd49ef82a962ed
#
_entry.id   068d306ee30c7d4facfd49ef82a962ed
#
_cell.length_a   1.000
_cell.length_b   1.000
_cell.length_c   1.000
_cell.angle_alpha   90.00
_cell.angle_beta   90.00
_cell.angle_gamma   90.00
#
_symmetry.space_group_name_H-M   'P 1'
#
loop_
_entity.id
_entity.type
_entity.pdbx_description
1 polymer ?
#
loop_
_entity_poly.entity_id
_entity_poly.type
_entity_poly.pdbx_seq_one_letter_code
_entity_poly.pdbx_strand_id
1 'polypeptide(L)'
;MILKRISYFSDGEKKRAVRLGDIQSHRGRGRAAVLGAIVPGMVGGYIGKKKAEELDDEGKSDAEILRGSRKTGAIAGSATGAALGLGVGRSVGSGLFGVATGALGGYLGSDKNTRTRLKKRRELEERLSK
;
A
#
# COMPACT_ATOMS: atom_id res chain seq x y z
N MET A 1 -13.86 -37.80 -7.14
CA MET A 1 -12.71 -38.70 -7.36
C MET A 1 -11.43 -38.29 -6.60
N ILE A 2 -11.35 -37.18 -5.93
CA ILE A 2 -10.14 -36.66 -5.23
C ILE A 2 -9.97 -37.24 -3.81
N LEU A 3 -11.06 -37.60 -3.14
CA LEU A 3 -11.03 -38.10 -1.74
C LEU A 3 -10.48 -39.53 -1.57
N LYS A 4 -10.48 -40.36 -2.62
CA LYS A 4 -9.95 -41.75 -2.54
C LYS A 4 -8.41 -41.84 -2.54
N ARG A 5 -7.68 -40.78 -2.94
CA ARG A 5 -6.20 -40.79 -2.94
C ARG A 5 -5.57 -40.42 -1.60
N ILE A 6 -6.32 -39.83 -0.67
CA ILE A 6 -5.81 -39.39 0.62
C ILE A 6 -5.60 -40.58 1.60
N SER A 7 -6.30 -41.70 1.39
CA SER A 7 -6.24 -42.88 2.27
C SER A 7 -4.96 -43.71 2.15
N TYR A 8 -4.13 -43.47 1.14
CA TYR A 8 -2.91 -44.23 0.90
C TYR A 8 -1.61 -43.63 1.47
N PHE A 9 -1.71 -42.41 2.03
CA PHE A 9 -0.54 -41.80 2.65
C PHE A 9 -0.41 -42.18 4.12
N SER A 10 0.79 -42.55 4.57
CA SER A 10 1.07 -42.79 5.97
C SER A 10 0.81 -41.54 6.79
N ASP A 11 0.53 -41.67 8.11
CA ASP A 11 0.24 -40.51 8.97
C ASP A 11 1.42 -39.51 9.01
N GLY A 12 2.66 -40.00 8.80
CA GLY A 12 3.83 -39.14 8.68
C GLY A 12 3.86 -38.32 7.39
N GLU A 13 3.39 -38.86 6.29
CA GLU A 13 3.31 -38.16 4.99
C GLU A 13 2.19 -37.17 4.98
N LYS A 14 1.05 -37.47 5.61
CA LYS A 14 -0.07 -36.50 5.81
C LYS A 14 0.38 -35.31 6.62
N LYS A 15 1.14 -35.51 7.72
CA LYS A 15 1.70 -34.42 8.53
C LYS A 15 2.71 -33.58 7.75
N ARG A 16 3.51 -34.17 6.86
CA ARG A 16 4.42 -33.41 5.98
C ARG A 16 3.69 -32.63 4.90
N ALA A 17 2.65 -33.20 4.29
CA ALA A 17 1.83 -32.52 3.28
C ALA A 17 1.10 -31.30 3.87
N VAL A 18 0.56 -31.43 5.09
CA VAL A 18 -0.08 -30.31 5.82
C VAL A 18 0.94 -29.21 6.10
N ARG A 19 2.17 -29.56 6.59
CA ARG A 19 3.22 -28.54 6.81
C ARG A 19 3.67 -27.83 5.55
N LEU A 20 3.80 -28.55 4.43
CA LEU A 20 4.18 -27.94 3.15
C LEU A 20 3.07 -27.01 2.62
N GLY A 21 1.81 -27.39 2.79
CA GLY A 21 0.66 -26.56 2.47
C GLY A 21 0.64 -25.27 3.29
N ASP A 22 0.89 -25.34 4.60
CA ASP A 22 0.99 -24.20 5.49
C ASP A 22 2.13 -23.26 5.12
N ILE A 23 3.33 -23.80 4.82
CA ILE A 23 4.50 -23.00 4.42
C ILE A 23 4.25 -22.31 3.08
N GLN A 24 3.62 -22.98 2.12
CA GLN A 24 3.27 -22.36 0.84
C GLN A 24 2.19 -21.26 1.01
N SER A 25 1.21 -21.47 1.89
CA SER A 25 0.19 -20.45 2.17
C SER A 25 0.79 -19.22 2.86
N HIS A 26 1.74 -19.39 3.76
CA HIS A 26 2.44 -18.28 4.42
C HIS A 26 3.35 -17.49 3.46
N ARG A 27 4.08 -18.17 2.56
CA ARG A 27 4.91 -17.48 1.55
C ARG A 27 4.08 -16.70 0.54
N GLY A 28 2.91 -17.23 0.14
CA GLY A 28 1.99 -16.50 -0.74
C GLY A 28 1.39 -15.26 -0.08
N ARG A 29 1.03 -15.36 1.20
CA ARG A 29 0.50 -14.23 1.98
C ARG A 29 1.53 -13.12 2.19
N GLY A 30 2.79 -13.47 2.44
CA GLY A 30 3.87 -12.49 2.59
C GLY A 30 4.11 -11.68 1.31
N ARG A 31 4.14 -12.32 0.15
CA ARG A 31 4.30 -11.66 -1.15
C ARG A 31 3.09 -10.78 -1.50
N ALA A 32 1.87 -11.26 -1.26
CA ALA A 32 0.66 -10.48 -1.46
C ALA A 32 0.60 -9.25 -0.53
N ALA A 33 1.06 -9.38 0.72
CA ALA A 33 1.13 -8.27 1.66
C ALA A 33 2.15 -7.21 1.22
N VAL A 34 3.32 -7.61 0.73
CA VAL A 34 4.36 -6.69 0.25
C VAL A 34 3.90 -5.95 -1.01
N LEU A 35 3.36 -6.66 -2.00
CA LEU A 35 2.80 -6.05 -3.20
C LEU A 35 1.59 -5.16 -2.86
N GLY A 36 0.76 -5.60 -1.92
CA GLY A 36 -0.40 -4.86 -1.42
C GLY A 36 -0.04 -3.57 -0.67
N ALA A 37 1.19 -3.40 -0.19
CA ALA A 37 1.66 -2.18 0.46
C ALA A 37 2.46 -1.26 -0.48
N ILE A 38 3.34 -1.83 -1.32
CA ILE A 38 4.25 -1.04 -2.16
C ILE A 38 3.48 -0.34 -3.28
N VAL A 39 2.69 -1.06 -4.07
CA VAL A 39 1.98 -0.48 -5.22
C VAL A 39 0.99 0.61 -4.82
N PRO A 40 0.10 0.39 -3.82
CA PRO A 40 -0.77 1.46 -3.32
C PRO A 40 0.00 2.63 -2.73
N GLY A 41 1.13 2.38 -2.06
CA GLY A 41 2.01 3.42 -1.54
C GLY A 41 2.59 4.31 -2.65
N MET A 42 3.01 3.73 -3.76
CA MET A 42 3.52 4.46 -4.93
C MET A 42 2.41 5.27 -5.60
N VAL A 43 1.24 4.67 -5.85
CA VAL A 43 0.09 5.34 -6.47
C VAL A 43 -0.43 6.46 -5.58
N GLY A 44 -0.64 6.19 -4.30
CA GLY A 44 -1.08 7.19 -3.34
C GLY A 44 -0.07 8.32 -3.18
N GLY A 45 1.23 7.99 -3.14
CA GLY A 45 2.31 8.96 -3.09
C GLY A 45 2.36 9.88 -4.31
N TYR A 46 2.15 9.34 -5.51
CA TYR A 46 2.11 10.11 -6.75
C TYR A 46 0.88 11.04 -6.81
N ILE A 47 -0.31 10.51 -6.50
CA ILE A 47 -1.55 11.31 -6.52
C ILE A 47 -1.52 12.37 -5.42
N GLY A 48 -1.03 12.03 -4.23
CA GLY A 48 -0.84 12.99 -3.15
C GLY A 48 0.16 14.10 -3.52
N LYS A 49 1.22 13.78 -4.25
CA LYS A 49 2.17 14.78 -4.77
C LYS A 49 1.48 15.74 -5.75
N LYS A 50 0.69 15.24 -6.70
CA LYS A 50 -0.08 16.10 -7.61
C LYS A 50 -1.02 17.05 -6.87
N LYS A 51 -1.72 16.55 -5.85
CA LYS A 51 -2.59 17.42 -5.02
C LYS A 51 -1.80 18.44 -4.23
N ALA A 52 -0.60 18.12 -3.78
CA ALA A 52 0.29 19.09 -3.14
C ALA A 52 0.71 20.20 -4.11
N GLU A 53 0.96 19.86 -5.37
CA GLU A 53 1.29 20.83 -6.43
C GLU A 53 0.14 21.80 -6.69
N GLU A 54 -1.07 21.27 -6.85
CA GLU A 54 -2.27 22.06 -7.05
C GLU A 54 -2.53 23.04 -5.89
N LEU A 55 -2.44 22.56 -4.64
CA LEU A 55 -2.64 23.39 -3.46
C LEU A 55 -1.53 24.45 -3.26
N ASP A 56 -0.31 24.13 -3.70
CA ASP A 56 0.82 25.05 -3.68
C ASP A 56 0.61 26.20 -4.70
N ASP A 57 0.14 25.86 -5.90
CA ASP A 57 -0.19 26.82 -6.95
C ASP A 57 -1.38 27.72 -6.55
N GLU A 58 -2.30 27.21 -5.73
CA GLU A 58 -3.38 27.99 -5.12
C GLU A 58 -2.92 28.90 -3.96
N GLY A 59 -1.65 28.88 -3.60
CA GLY A 59 -1.11 29.70 -2.52
C GLY A 59 -1.53 29.25 -1.11
N LYS A 60 -1.86 27.97 -0.93
CA LYS A 60 -2.24 27.42 0.37
C LYS A 60 -1.04 27.33 1.31
N SER A 61 -1.33 27.34 2.61
CA SER A 61 -0.31 27.16 3.63
C SER A 61 0.32 25.77 3.60
N ASP A 62 1.59 25.65 4.02
CA ASP A 62 2.30 24.36 4.11
C ASP A 62 1.50 23.28 4.87
N ALA A 63 0.76 23.69 5.91
CA ALA A 63 -0.06 22.77 6.71
C ALA A 63 -1.26 22.25 5.92
N GLU A 64 -1.92 23.09 5.12
CA GLU A 64 -3.04 22.71 4.25
C GLU A 64 -2.58 21.83 3.11
N ILE A 65 -1.45 22.16 2.48
CA ILE A 65 -0.81 21.34 1.43
C ILE A 65 -0.51 19.94 1.97
N LEU A 66 0.09 19.86 3.15
CA LEU A 66 0.44 18.59 3.78
C LEU A 66 -0.82 17.76 4.11
N ARG A 67 -1.84 18.39 4.68
CA ARG A 67 -3.11 17.74 5.04
C ARG A 67 -3.86 17.24 3.80
N GLY A 68 -3.96 18.06 2.78
CA GLY A 68 -4.62 17.73 1.51
C GLY A 68 -3.92 16.58 0.79
N SER A 69 -2.60 16.64 0.66
CA SER A 69 -1.78 15.60 0.06
C SER A 69 -1.92 14.26 0.77
N ARG A 70 -1.84 14.23 2.11
CA ARG A 70 -1.99 13.01 2.92
C ARG A 70 -3.37 12.37 2.74
N LYS A 71 -4.44 13.18 2.83
CA LYS A 71 -5.81 12.72 2.65
C LYS A 71 -6.01 12.09 1.27
N THR A 72 -5.59 12.79 0.23
CA THR A 72 -5.72 12.31 -1.16
C THR A 72 -4.86 11.07 -1.40
N GLY A 73 -3.64 11.04 -0.88
CA GLY A 73 -2.75 9.88 -0.97
C GLY A 73 -3.31 8.64 -0.25
N ALA A 74 -3.89 8.82 0.93
CA ALA A 74 -4.53 7.73 1.67
C ALA A 74 -5.74 7.17 0.91
N ILE A 75 -6.61 8.02 0.35
CA ILE A 75 -7.78 7.61 -0.43
C ILE A 75 -7.34 6.84 -1.69
N ALA A 76 -6.40 7.37 -2.45
CA ALA A 76 -5.89 6.71 -3.65
C ALA A 76 -5.20 5.38 -3.34
N GLY A 77 -4.41 5.34 -2.27
CA GLY A 77 -3.76 4.13 -1.79
C GLY A 77 -4.78 3.08 -1.34
N SER A 78 -5.83 3.47 -0.61
CA SER A 78 -6.87 2.54 -0.17
C SER A 78 -7.66 1.94 -1.34
N ALA A 79 -8.03 2.75 -2.33
CA ALA A 79 -8.71 2.27 -3.53
C ALA A 79 -7.86 1.26 -4.32
N THR A 80 -6.57 1.57 -4.53
CA THR A 80 -5.63 0.66 -5.19
C THR A 80 -5.40 -0.62 -4.38
N GLY A 81 -5.26 -0.49 -3.05
CA GLY A 81 -5.11 -1.62 -2.14
C GLY A 81 -6.34 -2.54 -2.12
N ALA A 82 -7.55 -1.96 -2.15
CA ALA A 82 -8.79 -2.73 -2.27
C ALA A 82 -8.83 -3.54 -3.57
N ALA A 83 -8.54 -2.90 -4.69
CA ALA A 83 -8.54 -3.54 -6.01
C ALA A 83 -7.54 -4.73 -6.06
N LEU A 84 -6.32 -4.53 -5.55
CA LEU A 84 -5.32 -5.59 -5.48
C LEU A 84 -5.71 -6.69 -4.48
N GLY A 85 -6.23 -6.32 -3.30
CA GLY A 85 -6.66 -7.28 -2.29
C GLY A 85 -7.79 -8.18 -2.77
N LEU A 86 -8.79 -7.64 -3.45
CA LEU A 86 -9.89 -8.40 -4.04
C LEU A 86 -9.44 -9.23 -5.26
N GLY A 87 -8.59 -8.64 -6.12
CA GLY A 87 -8.11 -9.30 -7.33
C GLY A 87 -7.21 -10.49 -7.06
N VAL A 88 -6.28 -10.36 -6.11
CA VAL A 88 -5.30 -11.41 -5.78
C VAL A 88 -5.81 -12.37 -4.72
N GLY A 89 -6.47 -11.86 -3.67
CA GLY A 89 -6.90 -12.64 -2.52
C GLY A 89 -8.24 -13.34 -2.66
N ARG A 90 -9.06 -12.94 -3.61
CA ARG A 90 -10.41 -13.49 -3.89
C ARG A 90 -11.34 -13.58 -2.67
N SER A 91 -11.08 -12.81 -1.62
CA SER A 91 -11.87 -12.79 -0.40
C SER A 91 -12.12 -11.37 0.09
N VAL A 92 -13.22 -11.15 0.80
CA VAL A 92 -13.55 -9.86 1.41
C VAL A 92 -12.48 -9.46 2.43
N GLY A 93 -11.94 -10.42 3.19
CA GLY A 93 -10.88 -10.17 4.17
C GLY A 93 -9.59 -9.66 3.53
N SER A 94 -9.19 -10.17 2.35
CA SER A 94 -8.03 -9.67 1.62
C SER A 94 -8.27 -8.27 1.04
N GLY A 95 -9.50 -7.98 0.63
CA GLY A 95 -9.90 -6.64 0.21
C GLY A 95 -9.78 -5.61 1.34
N LEU A 96 -10.32 -5.92 2.52
CA LEU A 96 -10.21 -5.05 3.71
C LEU A 96 -8.78 -4.84 4.16
N PHE A 97 -7.96 -5.89 4.14
CA PHE A 97 -6.52 -5.77 4.42
C PHE A 97 -5.81 -4.90 3.39
N GLY A 98 -6.16 -5.04 2.11
CA GLY A 98 -5.65 -4.19 1.03
C GLY A 98 -6.03 -2.71 1.21
N VAL A 99 -7.26 -2.41 1.64
CA VAL A 99 -7.68 -1.04 1.98
C VAL A 99 -6.81 -0.45 3.08
N ALA A 100 -6.64 -1.16 4.19
CA ALA A 100 -5.87 -0.66 5.34
C ALA A 100 -4.39 -0.43 4.99
N THR A 101 -3.74 -1.42 4.36
CA THR A 101 -2.33 -1.31 3.95
C THR A 101 -2.12 -0.26 2.86
N GLY A 102 -3.07 -0.16 1.94
CA GLY A 102 -3.07 0.84 0.88
C GLY A 102 -3.24 2.26 1.41
N ALA A 103 -4.15 2.47 2.36
CA ALA A 103 -4.33 3.76 3.02
C ALA A 103 -3.05 4.23 3.73
N LEU A 104 -2.43 3.34 4.51
CA LEU A 104 -1.18 3.64 5.21
C LEU A 104 -0.04 3.92 4.23
N GLY A 105 0.13 3.08 3.20
CA GLY A 105 1.15 3.27 2.18
C GLY A 105 0.97 4.57 1.42
N GLY A 106 -0.25 4.89 1.02
CA GLY A 106 -0.59 6.13 0.34
C GLY A 106 -0.40 7.38 1.20
N TYR A 107 -0.76 7.30 2.48
CA TYR A 107 -0.53 8.37 3.45
C TYR A 107 0.97 8.64 3.64
N LEU A 108 1.76 7.62 3.93
CA LEU A 108 3.20 7.75 4.18
C LEU A 108 3.97 8.18 2.92
N GLY A 109 3.59 7.63 1.76
CA GLY A 109 4.20 8.00 0.49
C GLY A 109 3.95 9.46 0.13
N SER A 110 2.72 9.96 0.29
CA SER A 110 2.38 11.36 0.04
C SER A 110 3.01 12.30 1.05
N ASP A 111 3.05 11.94 2.33
CA ASP A 111 3.69 12.74 3.38
C ASP A 111 5.17 12.96 3.09
N LYS A 112 5.91 11.89 2.82
CA LYS A 112 7.34 11.96 2.51
C LYS A 112 7.61 12.85 1.28
N ASN A 113 6.87 12.64 0.21
CA ASN A 113 7.05 13.39 -1.03
C ASN A 113 6.75 14.89 -0.84
N THR A 114 5.66 15.22 -0.14
CA THR A 114 5.25 16.60 0.12
C THR A 114 6.23 17.32 1.03
N ARG A 115 6.69 16.70 2.12
CA ARG A 115 7.71 17.29 3.00
C ARG A 115 9.01 17.57 2.27
N THR A 116 9.46 16.67 1.40
CA THR A 116 10.68 16.86 0.61
C THR A 116 10.52 18.06 -0.33
N ARG A 117 9.34 18.24 -0.93
CA ARG A 117 9.05 19.38 -1.79
C ARG A 117 9.04 20.69 -1.01
N LEU A 118 8.31 20.76 0.09
CA LEU A 118 8.23 21.95 0.93
C LEU A 118 9.60 22.37 1.45
N LYS A 119 10.45 21.41 1.81
CA LYS A 119 11.84 21.69 2.20
C LYS A 119 12.64 22.34 1.07
N LYS A 120 12.57 21.78 -0.14
CA LYS A 120 13.25 22.36 -1.31
C LYS A 120 12.74 23.76 -1.65
N ARG A 121 11.42 24.00 -1.53
CA ARG A 121 10.84 25.32 -1.73
C ARG A 121 11.41 26.35 -0.76
N ARG A 122 11.46 26.05 0.52
CA ARG A 122 12.06 26.92 1.54
C ARG A 122 13.54 27.20 1.28
N GLU A 123 14.31 26.18 0.89
CA GLU A 123 15.72 26.35 0.53
C GLU A 123 15.92 27.28 -0.68
N LEU A 124 15.00 27.24 -1.66
CA LEU A 124 15.03 28.14 -2.81
C LEU A 124 14.64 29.58 -2.42
N GLU A 125 13.58 29.76 -1.62
CA GLU A 125 13.15 31.07 -1.09
C GLU A 125 14.28 31.73 -0.30
N GLU A 126 14.99 30.95 0.52
CA GLU A 126 16.14 31.43 1.31
C GLU A 126 17.33 31.86 0.43
N ARG A 127 17.55 31.18 -0.68
CA ARG A 127 18.59 31.55 -1.66
C ARG A 127 18.26 32.80 -2.46
N LEU A 128 16.98 33.03 -2.75
CA LEU A 128 16.51 34.20 -3.51
C LEU A 128 16.43 35.47 -2.65
N SER A 129 16.37 35.31 -1.32
CA SER A 129 16.35 36.44 -0.37
C SER A 129 17.73 36.98 0.01
N LYS A 130 18.81 36.33 -0.44
CA LYS A 130 20.22 36.75 -0.23
C LYS A 130 20.77 37.42 -1.48
#